data_765a115c21ae81f49395c549935e1ee8
#
_entry.id   765a115c21ae81f49395c549935e1ee8
#
_cell.length_a   1.000
_cell.length_b   1.000
_cell.length_c   1.000
_cell.angle_alpha   90.00
_cell.angle_beta   90.00
_cell.angle_gamma   90.00
#
_symmetry.space_group_name_H-M   'P 1'
#
loop_
_entity.id
_entity.type
_entity.pdbx_description
1 polymer ?
#
loop_
_entity_poly.entity_id
_entity_poly.type
_entity_poly.pdbx_seq_one_letter_code
_entity_poly.pdbx_strand_id
1 'polypeptide(L)'
;DTRYEEYRYDQRRPLLRPDQLYLNFAEIKSFLADATEFSTDVSETIDDIDLKEDLKRNERADLSTKKLPDEDDLVVHLSHGIGRFKGLRQLDTFVGLSDCLEIEYLDDSKVFVPIENMDLVSKYYGPEDKAIDSLNSKRWKKKKEKALKQTFDTAAELLEVQAKRNLKTGYSYEIDEEEYQNFIKQFPYQETFDQKRTIDEVLNDMRSNKAMDRLVCGEVGFGKTEVALRAAFVAALNNKQTCVLVPTTLLTSQHLESFLQRFKDTGINVASISRNIAAKQKEVILDKLKSGEIDIVIGTHALIQGSVEFNDLGLLIIDEEHRFGVRQKEKIKTLK
;
A
#
# COMPACT_ATOMS: atom_id res chain seq x y z
N ASP A 1 17.70 -33.38 9.51
CA ASP A 1 16.27 -33.20 9.82
C ASP A 1 16.02 -31.74 10.07
N THR A 2 15.85 -30.98 9.01
CA THR A 2 15.51 -29.58 9.06
C THR A 2 14.07 -29.46 8.55
N ARG A 3 13.15 -29.27 9.48
CA ARG A 3 11.75 -28.99 9.15
C ARG A 3 11.67 -27.53 8.73
N TYR A 4 11.40 -27.30 7.45
CA TYR A 4 10.90 -26.04 6.96
C TYR A 4 9.44 -25.92 7.40
N GLU A 5 9.13 -25.06 8.37
CA GLU A 5 7.76 -24.60 8.61
C GLU A 5 7.41 -23.58 7.53
N GLU A 6 6.53 -23.98 6.63
CA GLU A 6 5.83 -23.07 5.72
C GLU A 6 5.01 -22.08 6.53
N TYR A 7 5.48 -20.85 6.62
CA TYR A 7 4.63 -19.73 7.09
C TYR A 7 3.56 -19.47 6.04
N ARG A 8 2.38 -20.03 6.26
CA ARG A 8 1.17 -19.66 5.52
C ARG A 8 0.86 -18.20 5.81
N TYR A 9 0.96 -17.37 4.81
CA TYR A 9 0.49 -15.99 4.80
C TYR A 9 -1.01 -15.99 5.14
N ASP A 10 -1.38 -15.39 6.28
CA ASP A 10 -2.78 -15.31 6.69
C ASP A 10 -3.53 -14.25 5.86
N GLN A 11 -4.18 -14.68 4.78
CA GLN A 11 -5.00 -13.86 3.88
C GLN A 11 -6.31 -13.36 4.53
N ARG A 12 -6.52 -13.54 5.83
CA ARG A 12 -7.81 -13.31 6.51
C ARG A 12 -8.05 -11.91 7.04
N ARG A 13 -7.30 -10.88 6.61
CA ARG A 13 -7.66 -9.51 6.99
C ARG A 13 -8.13 -8.73 5.77
N PRO A 14 -9.46 -8.52 5.61
CA PRO A 14 -9.96 -7.63 4.60
C PRO A 14 -9.48 -6.21 4.90
N LEU A 15 -8.79 -5.58 3.97
CA LEU A 15 -8.37 -4.17 4.02
C LEU A 15 -9.56 -3.21 3.92
N LEU A 16 -10.78 -3.72 3.70
CA LEU A 16 -12.02 -2.97 3.55
C LEU A 16 -13.05 -3.42 4.57
N ARG A 17 -13.93 -2.50 4.97
CA ARG A 17 -15.03 -2.79 5.89
C ARG A 17 -15.98 -3.82 5.30
N PRO A 18 -16.72 -4.59 6.13
CA PRO A 18 -17.63 -5.66 5.67
C PRO A 18 -18.74 -5.21 4.72
N ASP A 19 -18.98 -3.92 4.60
CA ASP A 19 -19.98 -3.29 3.74
C ASP A 19 -19.44 -2.81 2.39
N GLN A 20 -18.15 -2.99 2.11
CA GLN A 20 -17.52 -2.63 0.84
C GLN A 20 -17.48 -3.83 -0.10
N LEU A 21 -18.04 -3.64 -1.29
CA LEU A 21 -18.00 -4.61 -2.38
C LEU A 21 -16.59 -4.65 -3.00
N TYR A 22 -16.01 -5.83 -3.08
CA TYR A 22 -14.83 -6.05 -3.90
C TYR A 22 -15.25 -6.06 -5.36
N LEU A 23 -14.89 -5.02 -6.09
CA LEU A 23 -14.87 -5.04 -7.56
C LEU A 23 -13.50 -5.53 -7.98
N ASN A 24 -13.45 -6.50 -8.90
CA ASN A 24 -12.18 -6.94 -9.41
C ASN A 24 -11.58 -5.86 -10.35
N PHE A 25 -10.28 -5.84 -10.46
CA PHE A 25 -9.55 -4.83 -11.23
C PHE A 25 -9.92 -4.80 -12.73
N ALA A 26 -10.33 -5.94 -13.29
CA ALA A 26 -10.78 -6.05 -14.68
C ALA A 26 -12.08 -5.29 -14.95
N GLU A 27 -12.99 -5.26 -13.97
CA GLU A 27 -14.24 -4.50 -14.09
C GLU A 27 -14.02 -3.00 -13.97
N ILE A 28 -13.12 -2.57 -13.08
CA ILE A 28 -12.71 -1.17 -12.98
C ILE A 28 -12.11 -0.72 -14.32
N LYS A 29 -11.32 -1.58 -14.96
CA LYS A 29 -10.67 -1.30 -16.24
C LYS A 29 -11.66 -1.27 -17.42
N SER A 30 -12.59 -2.22 -17.48
CA SER A 30 -13.66 -2.21 -18.50
C SER A 30 -14.50 -0.95 -18.42
N PHE A 31 -14.81 -0.53 -17.20
CA PHE A 31 -15.61 0.67 -16.95
C PHE A 31 -14.83 1.96 -17.21
N LEU A 32 -13.52 1.99 -16.94
CA LEU A 32 -12.64 3.11 -17.29
C LEU A 32 -12.49 3.22 -18.82
N ALA A 33 -12.46 2.11 -19.57
CA ALA A 33 -12.45 2.10 -21.02
C ALA A 33 -13.75 2.70 -21.61
N ASP A 34 -14.90 2.36 -21.03
CA ASP A 34 -16.20 2.92 -21.43
C ASP A 34 -16.33 4.41 -21.08
N ALA A 35 -15.64 4.89 -20.02
CA ALA A 35 -15.63 6.29 -19.60
C ALA A 35 -14.66 7.16 -20.43
N THR A 36 -13.64 6.55 -21.06
CA THR A 36 -12.65 7.26 -21.89
C THR A 36 -13.15 7.58 -23.30
N GLU A 37 -14.29 7.07 -23.73
CA GLU A 37 -14.96 7.58 -24.94
C GLU A 37 -15.42 9.05 -24.81
N PHE A 38 -15.38 9.62 -23.60
CA PHE A 38 -15.77 11.01 -23.33
C PHE A 38 -14.60 12.01 -23.19
N SER A 39 -13.35 11.58 -23.28
CA SER A 39 -12.19 12.50 -23.15
C SER A 39 -10.98 11.97 -23.91
N THR A 40 -10.73 12.56 -25.06
CA THR A 40 -9.62 12.23 -25.97
C THR A 40 -8.23 12.64 -25.49
N ASP A 41 -8.11 13.32 -24.32
CA ASP A 41 -6.83 13.85 -23.81
C ASP A 41 -6.13 12.95 -22.78
N VAL A 42 -6.74 11.85 -22.36
CA VAL A 42 -6.17 10.95 -21.34
C VAL A 42 -5.52 9.70 -21.94
N SER A 43 -5.74 9.44 -23.24
CA SER A 43 -5.27 8.22 -23.90
C SER A 43 -3.76 8.15 -24.12
N GLU A 44 -3.07 9.27 -24.26
CA GLU A 44 -1.62 9.30 -24.53
C GLU A 44 -0.75 8.98 -23.29
N THR A 45 -1.30 9.12 -22.09
CA THR A 45 -0.53 8.89 -20.84
C THR A 45 -0.59 7.44 -20.33
N ILE A 46 -1.50 6.62 -20.88
CA ILE A 46 -1.74 5.23 -20.42
C ILE A 46 -0.93 4.21 -21.26
N ASP A 47 -0.52 4.58 -22.48
CA ASP A 47 0.21 3.67 -23.37
C ASP A 47 1.70 3.47 -23.01
N ASP A 48 2.28 4.30 -22.15
CA ASP A 48 3.68 4.20 -21.72
C ASP A 48 3.89 3.33 -20.45
N ILE A 49 2.83 2.79 -19.87
CA ILE A 49 2.96 1.87 -18.74
C ILE A 49 2.82 0.45 -19.27
N ASP A 50 3.89 -0.34 -19.13
CA ASP A 50 4.02 -1.75 -19.53
C ASP A 50 3.10 -2.70 -18.70
N LEU A 51 1.85 -2.25 -18.52
CA LEU A 51 0.79 -2.93 -17.76
C LEU A 51 0.19 -4.14 -18.51
N LYS A 52 0.41 -4.21 -19.84
CA LYS A 52 -0.22 -5.26 -20.68
C LYS A 52 0.46 -6.64 -20.50
N GLU A 53 1.74 -6.69 -20.18
CA GLU A 53 2.43 -7.97 -19.95
C GLU A 53 2.23 -8.51 -18.54
N ASP A 54 2.22 -7.65 -17.53
CA ASP A 54 2.00 -8.06 -16.15
C ASP A 54 0.56 -8.52 -15.89
N LEU A 55 -0.44 -7.95 -16.59
CA LEU A 55 -1.84 -8.37 -16.49
C LEU A 55 -2.06 -9.75 -17.11
N LYS A 56 -1.44 -10.06 -18.26
CA LYS A 56 -1.52 -11.40 -18.85
C LYS A 56 -0.81 -12.49 -18.05
N ARG A 57 0.21 -12.12 -17.27
CA ARG A 57 0.90 -13.02 -16.34
C ARG A 57 0.04 -13.32 -15.11
N ASN A 58 -0.62 -12.31 -14.55
CA ASN A 58 -1.49 -12.46 -13.38
C ASN A 58 -2.79 -13.20 -13.71
N GLU A 59 -3.38 -12.98 -14.89
CA GLU A 59 -4.59 -13.72 -15.33
C GLU A 59 -4.34 -15.23 -15.46
N ARG A 60 -3.12 -15.67 -15.85
CA ARG A 60 -2.79 -17.10 -15.94
C ARG A 60 -2.43 -17.73 -14.60
N ALA A 61 -1.93 -16.97 -13.65
CA ALA A 61 -1.59 -17.44 -12.30
C ALA A 61 -2.81 -17.58 -11.39
N ASP A 62 -3.84 -16.77 -11.59
CA ASP A 62 -5.00 -16.68 -10.70
C ASP A 62 -6.04 -17.80 -10.91
N LEU A 63 -6.08 -18.40 -12.11
CA LEU A 63 -7.02 -19.49 -12.43
C LEU A 63 -6.66 -20.83 -11.78
N SER A 64 -5.40 -21.04 -11.38
CA SER A 64 -4.94 -22.31 -10.81
C SER A 64 -5.08 -22.41 -9.28
N THR A 65 -5.48 -21.32 -8.60
CA THR A 65 -5.51 -21.23 -7.12
C THR A 65 -6.87 -20.88 -6.53
N LYS A 66 -7.91 -20.61 -7.32
CA LYS A 66 -9.25 -20.35 -6.79
C LYS A 66 -9.87 -21.66 -6.25
N LYS A 67 -9.80 -21.81 -4.94
CA LYS A 67 -10.51 -22.89 -4.24
C LYS A 67 -12.01 -22.66 -4.38
N LEU A 68 -12.73 -23.70 -4.81
CA LEU A 68 -14.20 -23.70 -4.81
C LEU A 68 -14.73 -23.38 -3.39
N PRO A 69 -15.84 -22.63 -3.26
CA PRO A 69 -16.52 -22.48 -1.99
C PRO A 69 -16.91 -23.83 -1.42
N ASP A 70 -17.02 -23.92 -0.10
CA ASP A 70 -17.58 -25.11 0.53
C ASP A 70 -19.11 -25.09 0.37
N GLU A 71 -19.75 -26.27 0.36
CA GLU A 71 -21.20 -26.40 0.25
C GLU A 71 -21.88 -25.62 1.40
N ASP A 72 -22.95 -24.89 1.10
CA ASP A 72 -23.66 -23.97 1.98
C ASP A 72 -22.93 -22.65 2.32
N ASP A 73 -21.73 -22.42 1.80
CA ASP A 73 -21.08 -21.10 1.93
C ASP A 73 -21.93 -19.99 1.28
N LEU A 74 -21.88 -18.81 1.90
CA LEU A 74 -22.38 -17.60 1.24
C LEU A 74 -21.40 -17.14 0.17
N VAL A 75 -21.92 -16.89 -1.02
CA VAL A 75 -21.17 -16.41 -2.19
C VAL A 75 -21.80 -15.15 -2.75
N VAL A 76 -20.99 -14.35 -3.41
CA VAL A 76 -21.43 -13.13 -4.09
C VAL A 76 -21.30 -13.36 -5.58
N HIS A 77 -22.42 -13.34 -6.27
CA HIS A 77 -22.42 -13.28 -7.73
C HIS A 77 -22.47 -11.82 -8.19
N LEU A 78 -21.61 -11.45 -9.11
CA LEU A 78 -21.43 -10.07 -9.55
C LEU A 78 -22.72 -9.37 -9.99
N SER A 79 -23.62 -10.10 -10.69
CA SER A 79 -24.87 -9.55 -11.21
C SER A 79 -26.06 -9.79 -10.30
N HIS A 80 -26.05 -10.86 -9.48
CA HIS A 80 -27.22 -11.33 -8.73
C HIS A 80 -27.14 -11.08 -7.22
N GLY A 81 -25.97 -10.76 -6.69
CA GLY A 81 -25.77 -10.47 -5.27
C GLY A 81 -25.42 -11.70 -4.45
N ILE A 82 -25.80 -11.65 -3.17
CA ILE A 82 -25.45 -12.70 -2.19
C ILE A 82 -26.42 -13.86 -2.30
N GLY A 83 -25.88 -15.04 -2.56
CA GLY A 83 -26.58 -16.31 -2.58
C GLY A 83 -25.84 -17.36 -1.76
N ARG A 84 -26.38 -18.57 -1.71
CA ARG A 84 -25.81 -19.74 -1.02
C ARG A 84 -25.35 -20.77 -2.04
N PHE A 85 -24.11 -21.16 -1.98
CA PHE A 85 -23.54 -22.18 -2.87
C PHE A 85 -24.06 -23.57 -2.44
N LYS A 86 -24.61 -24.33 -3.40
CA LYS A 86 -25.21 -25.65 -3.18
C LYS A 86 -24.41 -26.79 -3.81
N GLY A 87 -23.24 -26.49 -4.33
CA GLY A 87 -22.39 -27.49 -4.97
C GLY A 87 -22.32 -27.36 -6.50
N LEU A 88 -21.68 -28.33 -7.11
CA LEU A 88 -21.58 -28.44 -8.55
C LEU A 88 -22.72 -29.32 -9.11
N ARG A 89 -23.29 -28.88 -10.23
CA ARG A 89 -24.27 -29.66 -10.99
C ARG A 89 -23.92 -29.70 -12.46
N GLN A 90 -24.03 -30.87 -13.01
CA GLN A 90 -23.89 -31.05 -14.45
C GLN A 90 -25.24 -30.79 -15.13
N LEU A 91 -25.23 -29.84 -16.05
CA LEU A 91 -26.42 -29.44 -16.83
C LEU A 91 -26.14 -29.62 -18.31
N ASP A 92 -27.18 -30.07 -19.03
CA ASP A 92 -27.17 -30.11 -20.48
C ASP A 92 -27.48 -28.70 -21.01
N THR A 93 -26.49 -28.09 -21.63
CA THR A 93 -26.55 -26.73 -22.20
C THR A 93 -26.57 -26.81 -23.72
N PHE A 94 -26.82 -25.68 -24.39
CA PHE A 94 -26.78 -25.61 -25.85
C PHE A 94 -25.41 -25.98 -26.44
N VAL A 95 -24.35 -26.01 -25.62
CA VAL A 95 -22.97 -26.35 -25.99
C VAL A 95 -22.61 -27.79 -25.59
N GLY A 96 -23.51 -28.49 -24.89
CA GLY A 96 -23.30 -29.83 -24.34
C GLY A 96 -23.31 -29.84 -22.79
N LEU A 97 -22.93 -30.98 -22.22
CA LEU A 97 -22.84 -31.16 -20.77
C LEU A 97 -21.78 -30.22 -20.19
N SER A 98 -22.20 -29.35 -19.28
CA SER A 98 -21.33 -28.39 -18.61
C SER A 98 -21.49 -28.47 -17.11
N ASP A 99 -20.37 -28.44 -16.38
CA ASP A 99 -20.38 -28.36 -14.92
C ASP A 99 -20.64 -26.90 -14.50
N CYS A 100 -21.69 -26.72 -13.68
CA CYS A 100 -22.15 -25.43 -13.22
C CYS A 100 -22.16 -25.36 -11.69
N LEU A 101 -21.81 -24.18 -11.16
CA LEU A 101 -22.02 -23.85 -9.75
C LEU A 101 -23.51 -23.57 -9.53
N GLU A 102 -24.16 -24.29 -8.63
CA GLU A 102 -25.54 -24.02 -8.19
C GLU A 102 -25.52 -23.02 -7.05
N ILE A 103 -26.17 -21.88 -7.25
CA ILE A 103 -26.31 -20.82 -6.24
C ILE A 103 -27.79 -20.59 -5.97
N GLU A 104 -28.20 -20.76 -4.72
CA GLU A 104 -29.55 -20.55 -4.24
C GLU A 104 -29.73 -19.12 -3.71
N TYR A 105 -30.83 -18.50 -4.08
CA TYR A 105 -31.25 -17.17 -3.67
C TYR A 105 -32.56 -17.22 -2.86
N LEU A 106 -33.02 -16.05 -2.40
CA LEU A 106 -34.32 -15.95 -1.73
C LEU A 106 -35.42 -16.48 -2.65
N ASP A 107 -36.50 -17.01 -2.07
CA ASP A 107 -37.65 -17.57 -2.78
C ASP A 107 -37.31 -18.85 -3.59
N ASP A 108 -36.36 -19.67 -3.11
CA ASP A 108 -35.90 -20.90 -3.76
C ASP A 108 -35.41 -20.70 -5.22
N SER A 109 -35.16 -19.48 -5.60
CA SER A 109 -34.63 -19.17 -6.92
C SER A 109 -33.19 -19.64 -7.05
N LYS A 110 -32.82 -20.23 -8.19
CA LYS A 110 -31.49 -20.78 -8.43
C LYS A 110 -30.84 -20.15 -9.64
N VAL A 111 -29.53 -19.92 -9.54
CA VAL A 111 -28.67 -19.52 -10.68
C VAL A 111 -27.61 -20.60 -10.87
N PHE A 112 -27.42 -21.01 -12.10
CA PHE A 112 -26.39 -21.94 -12.49
C PHE A 112 -25.31 -21.17 -13.27
N VAL A 113 -24.10 -21.17 -12.73
CA VAL A 113 -22.96 -20.46 -13.31
C VAL A 113 -21.99 -21.49 -13.86
N PRO A 114 -21.74 -21.53 -15.18
CA PRO A 114 -20.74 -22.42 -15.75
C PRO A 114 -19.39 -22.24 -15.08
N ILE A 115 -18.63 -23.32 -14.95
CA ILE A 115 -17.33 -23.29 -14.24
C ILE A 115 -16.33 -22.32 -14.92
N GLU A 116 -16.48 -22.13 -16.22
CA GLU A 116 -15.71 -21.20 -17.05
C GLU A 116 -15.93 -19.74 -16.62
N ASN A 117 -17.07 -19.43 -16.01
CA ASN A 117 -17.47 -18.13 -15.51
C ASN A 117 -17.37 -18.03 -13.97
N MET A 118 -16.53 -18.86 -13.34
CA MET A 118 -16.34 -18.88 -11.90
C MET A 118 -15.76 -17.57 -11.34
N ASP A 119 -15.11 -16.77 -12.20
CA ASP A 119 -14.63 -15.42 -11.90
C ASP A 119 -15.76 -14.43 -11.52
N LEU A 120 -16.99 -14.69 -11.95
CA LEU A 120 -18.17 -13.92 -11.55
C LEU A 120 -18.66 -14.22 -10.14
N VAL A 121 -18.10 -15.23 -9.47
CA VAL A 121 -18.51 -15.70 -8.14
C VAL A 121 -17.34 -15.62 -7.18
N SER A 122 -17.54 -14.99 -6.03
CA SER A 122 -16.55 -14.90 -4.96
C SER A 122 -17.14 -15.31 -3.63
N LYS A 123 -16.30 -15.85 -2.72
CA LYS A 123 -16.75 -16.18 -1.36
C LYS A 123 -17.13 -14.90 -0.61
N TYR A 124 -18.23 -14.94 0.13
CA TYR A 124 -18.65 -13.82 0.96
C TYR A 124 -17.89 -13.84 2.30
N TYR A 125 -17.27 -12.71 2.65
CA TYR A 125 -16.49 -12.53 3.89
C TYR A 125 -17.15 -11.53 4.86
N GLY A 126 -18.45 -11.56 4.99
CA GLY A 126 -19.19 -10.71 5.91
C GLY A 126 -19.83 -11.49 7.06
N PRO A 127 -20.68 -10.83 7.88
CA PRO A 127 -21.43 -11.48 8.95
C PRO A 127 -22.28 -12.65 8.42
N GLU A 128 -22.26 -13.77 9.15
CA GLU A 128 -22.95 -15.01 8.75
C GLU A 128 -24.49 -14.89 8.73
N ASP A 129 -25.03 -13.98 9.52
CA ASP A 129 -26.49 -13.72 9.63
C ASP A 129 -27.01 -12.87 8.47
N LYS A 130 -26.24 -12.63 7.43
CA LYS A 130 -26.71 -11.86 6.29
C LYS A 130 -27.72 -12.66 5.47
N ALA A 131 -28.90 -12.06 5.28
CA ALA A 131 -29.92 -12.63 4.42
C ALA A 131 -29.43 -12.69 2.97
N ILE A 132 -29.67 -13.80 2.28
CA ILE A 132 -29.46 -13.96 0.85
C ILE A 132 -30.32 -12.96 0.08
N ASP A 133 -29.82 -12.48 -1.06
CA ASP A 133 -30.55 -11.51 -1.88
C ASP A 133 -31.63 -12.23 -2.74
N SER A 134 -32.64 -11.49 -3.19
CA SER A 134 -33.62 -11.99 -4.18
C SER A 134 -33.15 -11.61 -5.58
N LEU A 135 -33.24 -12.53 -6.54
CA LEU A 135 -32.83 -12.33 -7.93
C LEU A 135 -33.50 -11.14 -8.61
N ASN A 136 -34.74 -10.85 -8.24
CA ASN A 136 -35.56 -9.77 -8.84
C ASN A 136 -35.45 -8.45 -8.10
N SER A 137 -34.65 -8.35 -7.04
CA SER A 137 -34.59 -7.13 -6.23
C SER A 137 -33.68 -6.06 -6.86
N LYS A 138 -34.23 -4.85 -6.99
CA LYS A 138 -33.43 -3.67 -7.38
C LYS A 138 -32.42 -3.24 -6.31
N ARG A 139 -32.44 -3.91 -5.14
CA ARG A 139 -31.58 -3.58 -3.99
C ARG A 139 -30.11 -3.84 -4.28
N TRP A 140 -29.80 -4.96 -4.92
CA TRP A 140 -28.42 -5.30 -5.32
C TRP A 140 -27.87 -4.30 -6.33
N LYS A 141 -28.64 -3.98 -7.37
CA LYS A 141 -28.26 -3.01 -8.39
C LYS A 141 -27.93 -1.63 -7.77
N LYS A 142 -28.79 -1.15 -6.85
CA LYS A 142 -28.52 0.10 -6.13
C LYS A 142 -27.28 0.05 -5.24
N LYS A 143 -27.01 -1.10 -4.57
CA LYS A 143 -25.79 -1.26 -3.78
C LYS A 143 -24.55 -1.24 -4.65
N LYS A 144 -24.59 -1.94 -5.79
CA LYS A 144 -23.49 -1.97 -6.77
C LYS A 144 -23.22 -0.57 -7.33
N GLU A 145 -24.24 0.15 -7.77
CA GLU A 145 -24.13 1.53 -8.26
C GLU A 145 -23.52 2.47 -7.21
N LYS A 146 -23.97 2.36 -5.95
CA LYS A 146 -23.42 3.17 -4.85
C LYS A 146 -21.93 2.84 -4.59
N ALA A 147 -21.58 1.57 -4.54
CA ALA A 147 -20.19 1.16 -4.33
C ALA A 147 -19.31 1.60 -5.49
N LEU A 148 -19.79 1.47 -6.72
CA LEU A 148 -19.09 1.91 -7.92
C LEU A 148 -18.82 3.43 -7.87
N LYS A 149 -19.85 4.23 -7.56
CA LYS A 149 -19.69 5.68 -7.41
C LYS A 149 -18.64 6.03 -6.35
N GLN A 150 -18.66 5.38 -5.18
CA GLN A 150 -17.67 5.61 -4.14
C GLN A 150 -16.26 5.24 -4.61
N THR A 151 -16.10 4.18 -5.38
CA THR A 151 -14.81 3.78 -5.95
C THR A 151 -14.30 4.83 -6.95
N PHE A 152 -15.19 5.38 -7.80
CA PHE A 152 -14.84 6.46 -8.71
C PHE A 152 -14.42 7.74 -7.98
N ASP A 153 -15.20 8.14 -6.98
CA ASP A 153 -14.88 9.34 -6.19
C ASP A 153 -13.48 9.18 -5.54
N THR A 154 -13.20 7.99 -4.98
CA THR A 154 -11.89 7.70 -4.39
C THR A 154 -10.77 7.66 -5.45
N ALA A 155 -11.01 7.04 -6.60
CA ALA A 155 -10.02 6.98 -7.68
C ALA A 155 -9.71 8.38 -8.24
N ALA A 156 -10.74 9.21 -8.44
CA ALA A 156 -10.57 10.59 -8.89
C ALA A 156 -9.75 11.42 -7.89
N GLU A 157 -10.03 11.28 -6.59
CA GLU A 157 -9.26 11.94 -5.53
C GLU A 157 -7.78 11.50 -5.53
N LEU A 158 -7.53 10.19 -5.68
CA LEU A 158 -6.16 9.66 -5.77
C LEU A 158 -5.42 10.17 -7.01
N LEU A 159 -6.09 10.21 -8.16
CA LEU A 159 -5.53 10.74 -9.40
C LEU A 159 -5.22 12.24 -9.29
N GLU A 160 -6.11 13.02 -8.66
CA GLU A 160 -5.88 14.44 -8.41
C GLU A 160 -4.65 14.68 -7.52
N VAL A 161 -4.52 13.90 -6.44
CA VAL A 161 -3.34 13.96 -5.56
C VAL A 161 -2.07 13.60 -6.33
N GLN A 162 -2.10 12.56 -7.16
CA GLN A 162 -0.96 12.14 -7.96
C GLN A 162 -0.61 13.18 -9.04
N ALA A 163 -1.60 13.75 -9.71
CA ALA A 163 -1.37 14.81 -10.70
C ALA A 163 -0.75 16.06 -10.07
N LYS A 164 -1.28 16.52 -8.92
CA LYS A 164 -0.71 17.64 -8.16
C LYS A 164 0.74 17.37 -7.75
N ARG A 165 1.05 16.13 -7.40
CA ARG A 165 2.40 15.71 -7.04
C ARG A 165 3.34 15.72 -8.24
N ASN A 166 2.91 15.21 -9.39
CA ASN A 166 3.71 15.19 -10.61
C ASN A 166 4.05 16.61 -11.13
N LEU A 167 3.21 17.59 -10.79
CA LEU A 167 3.44 19.01 -11.13
C LEU A 167 4.40 19.72 -10.16
N LYS A 168 4.66 19.15 -8.97
CA LYS A 168 5.60 19.73 -8.02
C LYS A 168 7.03 19.31 -8.39
N THR A 169 7.92 20.27 -8.47
CA THR A 169 9.36 20.00 -8.54
C THR A 169 9.85 19.57 -7.17
N GLY A 170 10.53 18.44 -7.09
CA GLY A 170 11.24 18.00 -5.90
C GLY A 170 12.52 18.79 -5.67
N TYR A 171 13.09 18.65 -4.48
CA TYR A 171 14.42 19.15 -4.21
C TYR A 171 15.46 18.18 -4.78
N SER A 172 16.41 18.69 -5.57
CA SER A 172 17.54 17.91 -6.08
C SER A 172 18.68 17.97 -5.07
N TYR A 173 19.03 16.85 -4.49
CA TYR A 173 20.07 16.74 -3.49
C TYR A 173 21.46 16.70 -4.14
N GLU A 174 22.38 17.50 -3.64
CA GLU A 174 23.79 17.41 -3.97
C GLU A 174 24.46 16.38 -3.04
N ILE A 175 25.30 15.53 -3.60
CA ILE A 175 26.03 14.53 -2.83
C ILE A 175 27.50 14.87 -2.86
N ASP A 176 28.04 15.30 -1.73
CA ASP A 176 29.48 15.42 -1.54
C ASP A 176 30.07 14.00 -1.45
N GLU A 177 30.76 13.59 -2.51
CA GLU A 177 31.29 12.24 -2.62
C GLU A 177 32.36 11.94 -1.54
N GLU A 178 33.13 12.93 -1.09
CA GLU A 178 34.15 12.72 -0.07
C GLU A 178 33.51 12.48 1.29
N GLU A 179 32.58 13.33 1.72
CA GLU A 179 31.85 13.16 2.97
C GLU A 179 31.00 11.89 2.96
N TYR A 180 30.34 11.61 1.85
CA TYR A 180 29.54 10.40 1.70
C TYR A 180 30.40 9.14 1.77
N GLN A 181 31.56 9.09 1.13
CA GLN A 181 32.48 7.96 1.21
C GLN A 181 33.04 7.77 2.64
N ASN A 182 33.32 8.87 3.36
CA ASN A 182 33.74 8.78 4.76
C ASN A 182 32.64 8.21 5.64
N PHE A 183 31.39 8.56 5.40
CA PHE A 183 30.23 7.98 6.10
C PHE A 183 30.08 6.50 5.81
N ILE A 184 30.23 6.05 4.55
CA ILE A 184 30.14 4.62 4.15
C ILE A 184 31.20 3.78 4.86
N LYS A 185 32.45 4.26 4.95
CA LYS A 185 33.58 3.53 5.57
C LYS A 185 33.31 3.17 7.04
N GLN A 186 32.42 3.87 7.71
CA GLN A 186 32.02 3.58 9.09
C GLN A 186 31.03 2.42 9.19
N PHE A 187 30.49 1.91 8.07
CA PHE A 187 29.60 0.77 8.07
C PHE A 187 30.41 -0.51 8.28
N PRO A 188 30.14 -1.27 9.37
CA PRO A 188 31.04 -2.38 9.76
C PRO A 188 30.82 -3.65 8.94
N TYR A 189 29.85 -3.68 8.02
CA TYR A 189 29.52 -4.85 7.22
C TYR A 189 29.80 -4.63 5.73
N GLN A 190 29.95 -5.73 4.99
CA GLN A 190 30.00 -5.68 3.55
C GLN A 190 28.57 -5.62 2.98
N GLU A 191 28.33 -4.67 2.09
CA GLU A 191 27.05 -4.53 1.41
C GLU A 191 26.77 -5.74 0.50
N THR A 192 25.51 -6.18 0.51
CA THR A 192 25.06 -7.14 -0.51
C THR A 192 24.83 -6.42 -1.85
N PHE A 193 24.80 -7.18 -2.93
CA PHE A 193 24.54 -6.63 -4.27
C PHE A 193 23.20 -5.87 -4.31
N ASP A 194 22.14 -6.41 -3.70
CA ASP A 194 20.82 -5.78 -3.68
C ASP A 194 20.77 -4.54 -2.79
N GLN A 195 21.49 -4.52 -1.68
CA GLN A 195 21.64 -3.32 -0.85
C GLN A 195 22.31 -2.20 -1.64
N LYS A 196 23.43 -2.49 -2.31
CA LYS A 196 24.15 -1.50 -3.12
C LYS A 196 23.26 -0.95 -4.23
N ARG A 197 22.61 -1.83 -5.00
CA ARG A 197 21.68 -1.43 -6.06
C ARG A 197 20.55 -0.54 -5.52
N THR A 198 19.92 -0.92 -4.40
CA THR A 198 18.83 -0.14 -3.79
C THR A 198 19.31 1.23 -3.31
N ILE A 199 20.49 1.30 -2.71
CA ILE A 199 21.12 2.56 -2.30
C ILE A 199 21.35 3.47 -3.51
N ASP A 200 21.96 2.92 -4.57
CA ASP A 200 22.24 3.68 -5.80
C ASP A 200 20.94 4.21 -6.44
N GLU A 201 19.88 3.40 -6.47
CA GLU A 201 18.56 3.82 -6.96
C GLU A 201 17.94 4.94 -6.10
N VAL A 202 17.99 4.84 -4.77
CA VAL A 202 17.51 5.89 -3.85
C VAL A 202 18.29 7.19 -4.05
N LEU A 203 19.60 7.12 -4.13
CA LEU A 203 20.44 8.30 -4.32
C LEU A 203 20.22 8.96 -5.70
N ASN A 204 19.97 8.16 -6.73
CA ASN A 204 19.61 8.69 -8.05
C ASN A 204 18.25 9.39 -8.03
N ASP A 205 17.27 8.83 -7.34
CA ASP A 205 15.98 9.51 -7.15
C ASP A 205 16.16 10.84 -6.38
N MET A 206 16.98 10.86 -5.34
CA MET A 206 17.26 12.07 -4.55
C MET A 206 17.99 13.15 -5.38
N ARG A 207 18.84 12.76 -6.31
CA ARG A 207 19.51 13.70 -7.26
C ARG A 207 18.54 14.26 -8.30
N SER A 208 17.41 13.62 -8.52
CA SER A 208 16.42 14.09 -9.50
C SER A 208 15.64 15.29 -8.97
N ASN A 209 15.09 16.09 -9.88
CA ASN A 209 14.21 17.21 -9.54
C ASN A 209 12.75 16.78 -9.32
N LYS A 210 12.49 15.48 -9.21
CA LYS A 210 11.15 14.93 -8.93
C LYS A 210 11.07 14.49 -7.48
N ALA A 211 9.92 14.71 -6.86
CA ALA A 211 9.68 14.21 -5.50
C ALA A 211 9.72 12.68 -5.50
N MET A 212 10.70 12.09 -4.79
CA MET A 212 10.86 10.65 -4.68
C MET A 212 9.64 10.00 -4.00
N ASP A 213 9.17 8.87 -4.55
CA ASP A 213 8.21 7.96 -3.91
C ASP A 213 8.65 6.52 -4.16
N ARG A 214 9.52 6.04 -3.30
CA ARG A 214 10.16 4.74 -3.48
C ARG A 214 9.78 3.77 -2.39
N LEU A 215 9.35 2.59 -2.78
CA LEU A 215 9.15 1.46 -1.90
C LEU A 215 10.40 0.59 -1.89
N VAL A 216 10.99 0.38 -0.71
CA VAL A 216 12.12 -0.52 -0.51
C VAL A 216 11.62 -1.81 0.14
N CYS A 217 11.57 -2.87 -0.64
CA CYS A 217 11.15 -4.20 -0.18
C CYS A 217 12.36 -5.04 0.22
N GLY A 218 12.25 -5.75 1.33
CA GLY A 218 13.28 -6.67 1.80
C GLY A 218 12.81 -7.37 3.08
N GLU A 219 13.32 -8.57 3.33
CA GLU A 219 13.01 -9.31 4.54
C GLU A 219 13.60 -8.66 5.80
N VAL A 220 13.14 -9.10 6.96
CA VAL A 220 13.67 -8.65 8.26
C VAL A 220 15.15 -9.05 8.37
N GLY A 221 16.01 -8.11 8.80
CA GLY A 221 17.44 -8.34 8.92
C GLY A 221 18.27 -8.06 7.65
N PHE A 222 17.65 -7.77 6.51
CA PHE A 222 18.37 -7.46 5.25
C PHE A 222 18.95 -6.05 5.18
N GLY A 223 19.02 -5.34 6.29
CA GLY A 223 19.72 -4.05 6.38
C GLY A 223 19.01 -2.89 5.70
N LYS A 224 17.68 -2.92 5.55
CA LYS A 224 16.88 -1.76 5.06
C LYS A 224 17.21 -0.46 5.80
N THR A 225 17.55 -0.57 7.07
CA THR A 225 17.92 0.58 7.91
C THR A 225 19.16 1.30 7.39
N GLU A 226 20.16 0.61 6.80
CA GLU A 226 21.33 1.27 6.22
C GLU A 226 20.96 2.11 5.01
N VAL A 227 20.02 1.67 4.18
CA VAL A 227 19.47 2.47 3.06
C VAL A 227 18.86 3.78 3.58
N ALA A 228 18.06 3.66 4.65
CA ALA A 228 17.44 4.82 5.31
C ALA A 228 18.47 5.78 5.92
N LEU A 229 19.51 5.25 6.58
CA LEU A 229 20.60 6.03 7.17
C LEU A 229 21.38 6.85 6.12
N ARG A 230 21.68 6.24 4.98
CA ARG A 230 22.39 6.94 3.89
C ARG A 230 21.54 8.02 3.23
N ALA A 231 20.26 7.76 3.03
CA ALA A 231 19.34 8.78 2.53
C ALA A 231 19.20 9.95 3.52
N ALA A 232 19.08 9.66 4.81
CA ALA A 232 19.01 10.69 5.85
C ALA A 232 20.31 11.50 5.96
N PHE A 233 21.49 10.86 5.80
CA PHE A 233 22.78 11.54 5.74
C PHE A 233 22.83 12.55 4.61
N VAL A 234 22.49 12.14 3.39
CA VAL A 234 22.47 13.03 2.24
C VAL A 234 21.48 14.19 2.44
N ALA A 235 20.31 13.92 3.02
CA ALA A 235 19.36 14.99 3.33
C ALA A 235 19.94 16.01 4.33
N ALA A 236 20.58 15.54 5.40
CA ALA A 236 21.19 16.42 6.40
C ALA A 236 22.36 17.26 5.82
N LEU A 237 23.21 16.71 4.95
CA LEU A 237 24.25 17.46 4.25
C LEU A 237 23.70 18.60 3.39
N ASN A 238 22.47 18.46 2.91
CA ASN A 238 21.76 19.49 2.16
C ASN A 238 20.92 20.43 3.05
N ASN A 239 21.12 20.42 4.36
CA ASN A 239 20.34 21.18 5.34
C ASN A 239 18.85 20.89 5.29
N LYS A 240 18.48 19.68 4.88
CA LYS A 240 17.08 19.21 4.87
C LYS A 240 16.81 18.29 6.04
N GLN A 241 15.70 18.53 6.73
CA GLN A 241 15.29 17.68 7.83
C GLN A 241 14.72 16.35 7.36
N THR A 242 14.98 15.30 8.13
CA THR A 242 14.44 13.96 7.89
C THR A 242 13.47 13.56 9.00
N CYS A 243 12.29 13.11 8.62
CA CYS A 243 11.30 12.51 9.51
C CYS A 243 11.26 10.99 9.31
N VAL A 244 11.54 10.22 10.36
CA VAL A 244 11.47 8.76 10.36
C VAL A 244 10.25 8.32 11.16
N LEU A 245 9.26 7.78 10.46
CA LEU A 245 8.02 7.27 11.04
C LEU A 245 8.11 5.77 11.30
N VAL A 246 7.82 5.37 12.53
CA VAL A 246 7.77 3.96 12.93
C VAL A 246 6.47 3.67 13.69
N PRO A 247 5.94 2.44 13.63
CA PRO A 247 4.61 2.14 14.20
C PRO A 247 4.60 2.06 15.73
N THR A 248 5.72 1.76 16.39
CA THR A 248 5.77 1.51 17.83
C THR A 248 6.87 2.29 18.53
N THR A 249 6.70 2.52 19.84
CA THR A 249 7.72 3.17 20.71
C THR A 249 8.99 2.32 20.83
N LEU A 250 8.87 1.00 20.78
CA LEU A 250 10.03 0.09 20.81
C LEU A 250 10.90 0.30 19.56
N LEU A 251 10.29 0.31 18.37
CA LEU A 251 11.00 0.60 17.14
C LEU A 251 11.60 2.01 17.14
N THR A 252 10.91 3.01 17.74
CA THR A 252 11.48 4.35 17.90
C THR A 252 12.80 4.30 18.65
N SER A 253 12.86 3.56 19.78
CA SER A 253 14.09 3.44 20.57
C SER A 253 15.20 2.70 19.82
N GLN A 254 14.87 1.62 19.10
CA GLN A 254 15.84 0.85 18.31
C GLN A 254 16.43 1.68 17.16
N HIS A 255 15.58 2.39 16.42
CA HIS A 255 16.05 3.30 15.37
C HIS A 255 16.86 4.45 15.93
N LEU A 256 16.43 5.04 17.06
CA LEU A 256 17.18 6.11 17.71
C LEU A 256 18.60 5.66 18.06
N GLU A 257 18.75 4.51 18.68
CA GLU A 257 20.06 3.95 19.05
C GLU A 257 20.94 3.73 17.80
N SER A 258 20.39 3.11 16.76
CA SER A 258 21.10 2.87 15.50
C SER A 258 21.52 4.17 14.81
N PHE A 259 20.64 5.17 14.79
CA PHE A 259 20.93 6.48 14.20
C PHE A 259 21.95 7.24 15.03
N LEU A 260 21.82 7.32 16.35
CA LEU A 260 22.80 7.99 17.21
C LEU A 260 24.19 7.38 17.08
N GLN A 261 24.29 6.04 17.03
CA GLN A 261 25.56 5.35 16.84
C GLN A 261 26.18 5.71 15.50
N ARG A 262 25.38 5.74 14.43
CA ARG A 262 25.85 5.93 13.06
C ARG A 262 26.22 7.38 12.74
N PHE A 263 25.53 8.34 13.38
CA PHE A 263 25.74 9.78 13.19
C PHE A 263 26.64 10.44 14.25
N LYS A 264 27.24 9.66 15.16
CA LYS A 264 27.99 10.16 16.31
C LYS A 264 29.08 11.18 15.95
N ASP A 265 29.80 10.97 14.89
CA ASP A 265 30.97 11.76 14.50
C ASP A 265 30.70 12.66 13.28
N THR A 266 29.41 12.87 12.91
CA THR A 266 29.03 13.63 11.70
C THR A 266 28.53 15.04 11.98
N GLY A 267 28.32 15.41 13.25
CA GLY A 267 27.70 16.69 13.62
C GLY A 267 26.19 16.77 13.40
N ILE A 268 25.55 15.69 12.90
CA ILE A 268 24.11 15.63 12.63
C ILE A 268 23.34 15.34 13.92
N ASN A 269 22.34 16.16 14.23
CA ASN A 269 21.55 16.09 15.44
C ASN A 269 20.33 15.18 15.25
N VAL A 270 20.29 14.08 16.00
CA VAL A 270 19.19 13.11 15.98
C VAL A 270 18.38 13.20 17.28
N ALA A 271 17.06 13.25 17.16
CA ALA A 271 16.14 13.21 18.29
C ALA A 271 14.99 12.24 18.06
N SER A 272 14.27 11.91 19.13
CA SER A 272 13.06 11.09 19.00
C SER A 272 11.87 11.69 19.75
N ILE A 273 10.67 11.45 19.22
CA ILE A 273 9.41 11.80 19.87
C ILE A 273 8.56 10.55 20.01
N SER A 274 8.34 10.12 21.25
CA SER A 274 7.48 9.00 21.60
C SER A 274 6.53 9.36 22.75
N ARG A 275 5.55 8.50 23.01
CA ARG A 275 4.62 8.71 24.16
C ARG A 275 5.29 8.73 25.52
N ASN A 276 6.47 8.15 25.65
CA ASN A 276 7.16 7.99 26.92
C ASN A 276 8.05 9.20 27.30
N ILE A 277 8.14 10.21 26.42
CA ILE A 277 8.93 11.41 26.68
C ILE A 277 8.10 12.38 27.54
N ALA A 278 8.74 12.96 28.58
CA ALA A 278 8.12 13.98 29.40
C ALA A 278 7.68 15.19 28.58
N ALA A 279 6.52 15.76 28.90
CA ALA A 279 5.91 16.85 28.13
C ALA A 279 6.88 18.04 27.89
N LYS A 280 7.62 18.45 28.94
CA LYS A 280 8.62 19.52 28.86
C LYS A 280 9.77 19.19 27.88
N GLN A 281 10.22 17.96 27.88
CA GLN A 281 11.29 17.52 26.98
C GLN A 281 10.80 17.44 25.54
N LYS A 282 9.54 17.00 25.33
CA LYS A 282 8.89 17.02 24.01
C LYS A 282 8.81 18.43 23.45
N GLU A 283 8.42 19.40 24.26
CA GLU A 283 8.34 20.82 23.87
C GLU A 283 9.68 21.35 23.39
N VAL A 284 10.76 21.11 24.16
CA VAL A 284 12.13 21.48 23.75
C VAL A 284 12.53 20.84 22.40
N ILE A 285 12.20 19.56 22.18
CA ILE A 285 12.49 18.89 20.91
C ILE A 285 11.70 19.53 19.76
N LEU A 286 10.43 19.88 19.98
CA LEU A 286 9.60 20.52 18.96
C LEU A 286 10.13 21.91 18.60
N ASP A 287 10.56 22.70 19.58
CA ASP A 287 11.16 24.02 19.34
C ASP A 287 12.47 23.91 18.54
N LYS A 288 13.31 22.94 18.88
CA LYS A 288 14.55 22.65 18.15
C LYS A 288 14.31 22.11 16.75
N LEU A 289 13.23 21.36 16.53
CA LEU A 289 12.84 20.89 15.22
C LEU A 289 12.37 22.06 14.34
N LYS A 290 11.60 22.97 14.92
CA LYS A 290 11.12 24.17 14.25
C LYS A 290 12.23 25.17 13.96
N SER A 291 13.25 25.29 14.81
CA SER A 291 14.41 26.14 14.56
C SER A 291 15.41 25.56 13.56
N GLY A 292 15.32 24.27 13.23
CA GLY A 292 16.26 23.58 12.37
C GLY A 292 17.51 23.06 13.08
N GLU A 293 17.54 23.09 14.44
CA GLU A 293 18.65 22.52 15.22
C GLU A 293 18.66 20.98 15.22
N ILE A 294 17.53 20.35 14.91
CA ILE A 294 17.41 18.90 14.78
C ILE A 294 17.30 18.55 13.30
N ASP A 295 18.23 17.74 12.81
CA ASP A 295 18.29 17.30 11.42
C ASP A 295 17.43 16.07 11.18
N ILE A 296 17.39 15.15 12.15
CA ILE A 296 16.65 13.88 12.03
C ILE A 296 15.76 13.68 13.25
N VAL A 297 14.47 13.49 13.02
CA VAL A 297 13.53 13.14 14.09
C VAL A 297 12.89 11.78 13.83
N ILE A 298 12.90 10.92 14.84
CA ILE A 298 12.35 9.56 14.79
C ILE A 298 11.15 9.49 15.73
N GLY A 299 10.04 8.94 15.25
CA GLY A 299 8.89 8.77 16.16
C GLY A 299 7.72 8.06 15.55
N THR A 300 6.67 7.93 16.35
CA THR A 300 5.43 7.31 15.94
C THR A 300 4.51 8.31 15.23
N HIS A 301 3.27 7.90 14.98
CA HIS A 301 2.23 8.76 14.43
C HIS A 301 2.05 10.12 15.14
N ALA A 302 2.66 10.33 16.30
CA ALA A 302 2.70 11.62 16.99
C ALA A 302 3.41 12.70 16.15
N LEU A 303 4.34 12.32 15.28
CA LEU A 303 5.05 13.23 14.37
C LEU A 303 4.17 13.77 13.23
N ILE A 304 3.07 13.10 12.92
CA ILE A 304 2.12 13.51 11.87
C ILE A 304 0.93 14.30 12.46
N GLN A 305 0.95 14.61 13.74
CA GLN A 305 -0.09 15.46 14.36
C GLN A 305 0.22 16.92 14.05
N GLY A 306 -0.83 17.72 13.84
CA GLY A 306 -0.72 19.12 13.40
C GLY A 306 0.00 20.09 14.36
N SER A 307 0.55 19.59 15.46
CA SER A 307 1.38 20.35 16.41
C SER A 307 2.89 20.25 16.12
N VAL A 308 3.30 19.47 15.11
CA VAL A 308 4.73 19.31 14.76
C VAL A 308 5.01 20.16 13.53
N GLU A 309 5.89 21.13 13.71
CA GLU A 309 6.34 22.02 12.64
C GLU A 309 7.82 21.73 12.35
N PHE A 310 8.13 21.57 11.07
CA PHE A 310 9.50 21.42 10.58
C PHE A 310 9.99 22.75 10.02
N ASN A 311 11.28 23.02 10.16
CA ASN A 311 11.90 24.16 9.48
C ASN A 311 11.96 23.93 7.96
N ASP A 312 12.54 22.81 7.55
CA ASP A 312 12.68 22.43 6.14
C ASP A 312 12.69 20.90 5.98
N LEU A 313 11.51 20.28 5.95
CA LEU A 313 11.38 18.84 5.79
C LEU A 313 11.66 18.44 4.34
N GLY A 314 12.75 17.72 4.10
CA GLY A 314 13.12 17.24 2.77
C GLY A 314 12.90 15.73 2.57
N LEU A 315 13.00 14.93 3.62
CA LEU A 315 12.92 13.48 3.51
C LEU A 315 11.95 12.90 4.55
N LEU A 316 11.04 12.06 4.08
CA LEU A 316 10.16 11.27 4.92
C LEU A 316 10.44 9.77 4.72
N ILE A 317 10.84 9.10 5.79
CA ILE A 317 11.09 7.65 5.82
C ILE A 317 9.98 7.00 6.63
N ILE A 318 9.36 5.96 6.10
CA ILE A 318 8.29 5.22 6.78
C ILE A 318 8.73 3.76 6.88
N ASP A 319 8.93 3.29 8.11
CA ASP A 319 9.22 1.89 8.36
C ASP A 319 7.94 1.14 8.76
N GLU A 320 7.79 -0.10 8.27
CA GLU A 320 6.64 -0.96 8.57
C GLU A 320 5.28 -0.28 8.23
N GLU A 321 5.15 0.31 7.05
CA GLU A 321 3.96 1.07 6.62
C GLU A 321 2.65 0.30 6.81
N HIS A 322 2.66 -1.02 6.64
CA HIS A 322 1.48 -1.87 6.79
C HIS A 322 0.85 -1.84 8.21
N ARG A 323 1.62 -1.43 9.23
CA ARG A 323 1.15 -1.30 10.62
C ARG A 323 0.47 0.03 10.92
N PHE A 324 0.49 0.98 10.00
CA PHE A 324 -0.21 2.25 10.15
C PHE A 324 -1.69 2.10 9.75
N GLY A 325 -2.59 2.67 10.55
CA GLY A 325 -4.02 2.71 10.27
C GLY A 325 -4.36 3.61 9.07
N VAL A 326 -5.53 3.40 8.46
CA VAL A 326 -5.99 4.14 7.26
C VAL A 326 -5.90 5.66 7.45
N ARG A 327 -6.42 6.20 8.57
CA ARG A 327 -6.37 7.65 8.87
C ARG A 327 -4.95 8.19 9.02
N GLN A 328 -4.02 7.37 9.49
CA GLN A 328 -2.61 7.74 9.62
C GLN A 328 -1.95 7.79 8.24
N LYS A 329 -2.24 6.83 7.38
CA LYS A 329 -1.77 6.82 5.98
C LYS A 329 -2.27 8.01 5.19
N GLU A 330 -3.52 8.42 5.37
CA GLU A 330 -4.06 9.64 4.76
C GLU A 330 -3.29 10.89 5.20
N LYS A 331 -3.02 11.05 6.49
CA LYS A 331 -2.21 12.17 6.99
C LYS A 331 -0.78 12.15 6.48
N ILE A 332 -0.16 10.98 6.37
CA ILE A 332 1.19 10.84 5.80
C ILE A 332 1.21 11.35 4.35
N LYS A 333 0.16 11.04 3.56
CA LYS A 333 0.05 11.52 2.19
C LYS A 333 0.00 13.06 2.08
N THR A 334 -0.51 13.75 3.08
CA THR A 334 -0.58 15.22 3.08
C THR A 334 0.76 15.88 3.45
N LEU A 335 1.70 15.15 4.04
CA LEU A 335 3.06 15.62 4.30
C LEU A 335 3.99 15.48 3.08
N LYS A 336 3.60 14.65 2.14
CA LYS A 336 4.25 14.47 0.84
C LYS A 336 3.74 15.55 -0.12
#